data_f8cb6de7e87e8558c02f410327ad1cd7
#
_entry.id   f8cb6de7e87e8558c02f410327ad1cd7
#
_cell.length_a   1.000
_cell.length_b   1.000
_cell.length_c   1.000
_cell.angle_alpha   90.00
_cell.angle_beta   90.00
_cell.angle_gamma   90.00
#
_symmetry.space_group_name_H-M   'P 1'
#
loop_
_entity.id
_entity.type
_entity.pdbx_description
1 polymer ?
#
loop_
_entity_poly.entity_id
_entity_poly.type
_entity_poly.pdbx_seq_one_letter_code
_entity_poly.pdbx_strand_id
1 'polypeptide(L)'
;MRPRPLALAALLLAAGACESEDPRLPDRLYEESKALTGKGRTEEGKAILEKLAENYRDTNAGRQAVRDLFVINTTLKEDEKRESQEVSGSMRRIADALGRYKAKRNEYPFTLQELVPDYLDKVPLTPWGHPFLYRPYVSNPVEEVRDRRGNISQHFNTRLDAYHLVCLGRDLAPGGKESGADVMMQSGELITNGMLPPIPGPQPVR
;
A
#
# COMPACT_ATOMS: atom_id res chain seq x y z
N MET A 1 -31.96 69.17 17.59
CA MET A 1 -30.69 68.81 18.28
C MET A 1 -30.90 67.64 19.15
N ARG A 2 -30.40 66.47 18.74
CA ARG A 2 -30.49 65.20 19.52
C ARG A 2 -29.08 64.82 19.95
N PRO A 3 -28.82 64.48 21.21
CA PRO A 3 -27.51 64.05 21.67
C PRO A 3 -27.23 62.59 21.26
N ARG A 4 -26.03 62.35 20.78
CA ARG A 4 -25.49 61.00 20.50
C ARG A 4 -25.09 60.35 21.83
N PRO A 5 -25.37 59.07 22.05
CA PRO A 5 -24.81 58.32 23.16
C PRO A 5 -23.39 57.90 22.83
N LEU A 6 -22.47 58.18 23.74
CA LEU A 6 -21.11 57.67 23.82
C LEU A 6 -21.15 56.16 24.06
N ALA A 7 -20.63 55.40 23.09
CA ALA A 7 -20.41 53.97 23.27
C ALA A 7 -19.18 53.76 24.16
N LEU A 8 -19.41 53.24 25.35
CA LEU A 8 -18.38 52.74 26.25
C LEU A 8 -17.80 51.47 25.67
N ALA A 9 -16.60 51.51 25.12
CA ALA A 9 -15.85 50.32 24.73
C ALA A 9 -15.38 49.61 26.00
N ALA A 10 -16.06 48.53 26.35
CA ALA A 10 -15.61 47.61 27.39
C ALA A 10 -14.41 46.84 26.86
N LEU A 11 -13.23 47.17 27.33
CA LEU A 11 -11.99 46.43 27.13
C LEU A 11 -12.08 45.12 27.95
N LEU A 12 -12.53 44.05 27.34
CA LEU A 12 -12.41 42.70 27.90
C LEU A 12 -10.92 42.30 27.83
N LEU A 13 -10.21 42.51 28.92
CA LEU A 13 -8.95 41.86 29.24
C LEU A 13 -9.28 40.35 29.35
N ALA A 14 -9.02 39.59 28.27
CA ALA A 14 -8.91 38.18 28.34
C ALA A 14 -7.67 37.86 29.19
N ALA A 15 -7.90 37.63 30.49
CA ALA A 15 -6.95 36.96 31.34
C ALA A 15 -6.81 35.56 30.79
N GLY A 16 -5.74 35.32 30.04
CA GLY A 16 -5.30 33.99 29.67
C GLY A 16 -5.04 33.27 31.00
N ALA A 17 -6.00 32.40 31.38
CA ALA A 17 -5.76 31.41 32.40
C ALA A 17 -4.60 30.56 31.89
N CYS A 18 -3.39 30.76 32.40
CA CYS A 18 -2.36 29.74 32.41
C CYS A 18 -2.94 28.61 33.24
N GLU A 19 -3.63 27.66 32.59
CA GLU A 19 -3.85 26.34 33.16
C GLU A 19 -2.44 25.83 33.48
N SER A 20 -2.11 25.73 34.77
CA SER A 20 -0.88 25.12 35.21
C SER A 20 -0.95 23.67 34.75
N GLU A 21 -0.25 23.36 33.65
CA GLU A 21 -0.16 21.98 33.16
C GLU A 21 0.31 21.09 34.31
N ASP A 22 -0.42 20.01 34.52
CA ASP A 22 -0.07 19.00 35.55
C ASP A 22 1.38 18.54 35.28
N PRO A 23 2.34 18.82 36.17
CA PRO A 23 3.74 18.48 35.95
C PRO A 23 3.98 16.97 35.78
N ARG A 24 3.00 16.14 36.15
CA ARG A 24 3.05 14.68 35.99
C ARG A 24 2.38 14.21 34.68
N LEU A 25 1.79 15.11 33.90
CA LEU A 25 1.10 14.76 32.67
C LEU A 25 2.04 14.05 31.66
N PRO A 26 3.26 14.51 31.40
CA PRO A 26 4.17 13.82 30.48
C PRO A 26 4.49 12.38 30.91
N ASP A 27 4.73 12.13 32.19
CA ASP A 27 5.04 10.78 32.69
C ASP A 27 3.82 9.85 32.56
N ARG A 28 2.61 10.36 32.84
CA ARG A 28 1.36 9.59 32.66
C ARG A 28 1.13 9.22 31.20
N LEU A 29 1.30 10.16 30.28
CA LEU A 29 1.17 9.91 28.84
C LEU A 29 2.21 8.88 28.36
N TYR A 30 3.43 8.94 28.89
CA TYR A 30 4.46 7.98 28.55
C TYR A 30 4.09 6.54 29.01
N GLU A 31 3.60 6.38 30.25
CA GLU A 31 3.14 5.07 30.74
C GLU A 31 1.90 4.57 29.96
N GLU A 32 1.00 5.48 29.55
CA GLU A 32 -0.13 5.14 28.69
C GLU A 32 0.32 4.62 27.33
N SER A 33 1.30 5.27 26.69
CA SER A 33 1.85 4.82 25.42
C SER A 33 2.45 3.41 25.50
N LYS A 34 3.19 3.12 26.58
CA LYS A 34 3.75 1.78 26.84
C LYS A 34 2.64 0.73 27.04
N ALA A 35 1.60 1.07 27.79
CA ALA A 35 0.47 0.18 28.02
C ALA A 35 -0.29 -0.14 26.72
N LEU A 36 -0.44 0.83 25.81
CA LEU A 36 -1.06 0.63 24.49
C LEU A 36 -0.19 -0.27 23.61
N THR A 37 1.10 0.03 23.52
CA THR A 37 2.05 -0.78 22.74
C THR A 37 2.10 -2.22 23.26
N GLY A 38 2.12 -2.41 24.57
CA GLY A 38 2.07 -3.75 25.20
C GLY A 38 0.78 -4.53 24.92
N LYS A 39 -0.32 -3.85 24.56
CA LYS A 39 -1.59 -4.45 24.13
C LYS A 39 -1.70 -4.65 22.61
N GLY A 40 -0.61 -4.41 21.87
CA GLY A 40 -0.61 -4.50 20.39
C GLY A 40 -1.21 -3.29 19.67
N ARG A 41 -1.58 -2.22 20.40
CA ARG A 41 -2.11 -0.95 19.83
C ARG A 41 -0.96 0.01 19.53
N THR A 42 -0.03 -0.43 18.70
CA THR A 42 1.24 0.27 18.44
C THR A 42 1.06 1.65 17.85
N GLU A 43 0.12 1.81 16.91
CA GLU A 43 -0.14 3.12 16.27
C GLU A 43 -0.65 4.17 17.26
N GLU A 44 -1.51 3.76 18.19
CA GLU A 44 -2.03 4.67 19.21
C GLU A 44 -0.95 5.01 20.24
N GLY A 45 -0.15 4.03 20.64
CA GLY A 45 1.03 4.27 21.49
C GLY A 45 2.02 5.22 20.83
N LYS A 46 2.30 5.03 19.53
CA LYS A 46 3.16 5.89 18.73
C LYS A 46 2.64 7.34 18.66
N ALA A 47 1.34 7.53 18.42
CA ALA A 47 0.75 8.87 18.39
C ALA A 47 0.91 9.64 19.72
N ILE A 48 0.85 8.94 20.87
CA ILE A 48 1.13 9.55 22.16
C ILE A 48 2.62 9.92 22.31
N LEU A 49 3.53 9.04 21.86
CA LEU A 49 4.97 9.34 21.87
C LEU A 49 5.32 10.53 20.97
N GLU A 50 4.69 10.66 19.81
CA GLU A 50 4.86 11.82 18.91
C GLU A 50 4.44 13.10 19.61
N LYS A 51 3.31 13.10 20.29
CA LYS A 51 2.80 14.23 21.08
C LYS A 51 3.76 14.62 22.22
N LEU A 52 4.34 13.61 22.91
CA LEU A 52 5.34 13.82 23.94
C LEU A 52 6.64 14.40 23.40
N ALA A 53 7.11 13.88 22.26
CA ALA A 53 8.33 14.35 21.60
C ALA A 53 8.21 15.78 21.08
N GLU A 54 7.01 16.20 20.68
CA GLU A 54 6.72 17.54 20.19
C GLU A 54 6.53 18.55 21.32
N ASN A 55 5.64 18.26 22.27
CA ASN A 55 5.20 19.25 23.26
C ASN A 55 5.98 19.23 24.58
N TYR A 56 6.64 18.10 24.92
CA TYR A 56 7.30 17.88 26.22
C TYR A 56 8.76 17.46 26.06
N ARG A 57 9.43 17.88 24.98
CA ARG A 57 10.78 17.46 24.61
C ARG A 57 11.83 17.63 25.72
N ASP A 58 11.68 18.67 26.54
CA ASP A 58 12.64 18.99 27.61
C ASP A 58 12.43 18.14 28.87
N THR A 59 11.34 17.41 28.97
CA THR A 59 11.07 16.48 30.09
C THR A 59 11.79 15.15 29.90
N ASN A 60 11.89 14.36 30.98
CA ASN A 60 12.42 13.01 30.86
C ASN A 60 11.55 12.13 29.96
N ALA A 61 10.23 12.17 30.10
CA ALA A 61 9.27 11.44 29.30
C ALA A 61 9.40 11.80 27.81
N GLY A 62 9.51 13.10 27.48
CA GLY A 62 9.69 13.53 26.09
C GLY A 62 10.99 13.05 25.46
N ARG A 63 12.11 13.12 26.19
CA ARG A 63 13.39 12.56 25.69
C ARG A 63 13.34 11.06 25.51
N GLN A 64 12.61 10.35 26.37
CA GLN A 64 12.40 8.90 26.24
C GLN A 64 11.53 8.62 25.01
N ALA A 65 10.44 9.37 24.83
CA ALA A 65 9.56 9.24 23.67
C ALA A 65 10.30 9.41 22.34
N VAL A 66 11.24 10.36 22.24
CA VAL A 66 12.08 10.52 21.03
C VAL A 66 12.90 9.26 20.74
N ARG A 67 13.51 8.66 21.78
CA ARG A 67 14.28 7.40 21.61
C ARG A 67 13.40 6.24 21.18
N ASP A 68 12.26 6.09 21.83
CA ASP A 68 11.33 4.98 21.55
C ASP A 68 10.74 5.12 20.14
N LEU A 69 10.39 6.34 19.71
CA LEU A 69 9.97 6.62 18.33
C LEU A 69 11.03 6.25 17.30
N PHE A 70 12.30 6.54 17.58
CA PHE A 70 13.39 6.16 16.69
C PHE A 70 13.45 4.63 16.52
N VAL A 71 13.36 3.87 17.61
CA VAL A 71 13.35 2.41 17.58
C VAL A 71 12.12 1.89 16.82
N ILE A 72 10.92 2.36 17.18
CA ILE A 72 9.67 1.95 16.52
C ILE A 72 9.72 2.22 15.02
N ASN A 73 10.09 3.43 14.61
CA ASN A 73 10.15 3.80 13.18
C ASN A 73 11.20 3.00 12.41
N THR A 74 12.33 2.66 13.06
CA THR A 74 13.37 1.82 12.43
C THR A 74 12.85 0.40 12.21
N THR A 75 12.23 -0.20 13.25
CA THR A 75 11.66 -1.55 13.15
C THR A 75 10.56 -1.62 12.08
N LEU A 76 9.65 -0.65 12.05
CA LEU A 76 8.59 -0.59 11.04
C LEU A 76 9.16 -0.54 9.61
N LYS A 77 10.18 0.29 9.36
CA LYS A 77 10.84 0.37 8.05
C LYS A 77 11.54 -0.93 7.65
N GLU A 78 12.14 -1.62 8.61
CA GLU A 78 12.77 -2.93 8.34
C GLU A 78 11.73 -3.99 8.00
N ASP A 79 10.60 -4.01 8.71
CA ASP A 79 9.48 -4.91 8.43
C ASP A 79 8.87 -4.64 7.05
N GLU A 80 8.60 -3.39 6.71
CA GLU A 80 8.10 -2.98 5.38
C GLU A 80 9.06 -3.39 4.26
N LYS A 81 10.37 -3.20 4.46
CA LYS A 81 11.39 -3.62 3.50
C LYS A 81 11.37 -5.13 3.30
N ARG A 82 11.28 -5.91 4.39
CA ARG A 82 11.20 -7.37 4.34
C ARG A 82 9.95 -7.82 3.60
N GLU A 83 8.78 -7.27 3.93
CA GLU A 83 7.51 -7.57 3.27
C GLU A 83 7.57 -7.26 1.77
N SER A 84 8.10 -6.11 1.39
CA SER A 84 8.28 -5.72 -0.02
C SER A 84 9.20 -6.68 -0.79
N GLN A 85 10.29 -7.13 -0.15
CA GLN A 85 11.19 -8.13 -0.74
C GLN A 85 10.50 -9.48 -0.92
N GLU A 86 9.71 -9.90 0.04
CA GLU A 86 8.96 -11.16 0.00
C GLU A 86 7.88 -11.14 -1.08
N VAL A 87 7.12 -10.03 -1.20
CA VAL A 87 6.15 -9.81 -2.30
C VAL A 87 6.85 -9.90 -3.64
N SER A 88 7.91 -9.12 -3.84
CA SER A 88 8.67 -9.10 -5.10
C SER A 88 9.27 -10.47 -5.44
N GLY A 89 9.78 -11.20 -4.45
CA GLY A 89 10.29 -12.56 -4.60
C GLY A 89 9.19 -13.55 -5.00
N SER A 90 8.01 -13.45 -4.41
CA SER A 90 6.85 -14.29 -4.74
C SER A 90 6.33 -14.00 -6.14
N MET A 91 6.21 -12.72 -6.52
CA MET A 91 5.80 -12.32 -7.87
C MET A 91 6.76 -12.82 -8.94
N ARG A 92 8.07 -12.74 -8.71
CA ARG A 92 9.08 -13.29 -9.64
C ARG A 92 8.95 -14.80 -9.80
N ARG A 93 8.76 -15.55 -8.70
CA ARG A 93 8.54 -17.01 -8.77
C ARG A 93 7.31 -17.36 -9.61
N ILE A 94 6.22 -16.61 -9.45
CA ILE A 94 5.00 -16.78 -10.27
C ILE A 94 5.31 -16.44 -11.73
N ALA A 95 6.00 -15.33 -12.01
CA ALA A 95 6.36 -14.90 -13.36
C ALA A 95 7.26 -15.93 -14.07
N ASP A 96 8.24 -16.49 -13.38
CA ASP A 96 9.11 -17.56 -13.93
C ASP A 96 8.32 -18.82 -14.26
N ALA A 97 7.35 -19.18 -13.41
CA ALA A 97 6.46 -20.31 -13.67
C ALA A 97 5.54 -20.05 -14.88
N LEU A 98 4.96 -18.84 -14.97
CA LEU A 98 4.17 -18.39 -16.12
C LEU A 98 5.00 -18.41 -17.42
N GLY A 99 6.25 -17.94 -17.37
CA GLY A 99 7.17 -18.00 -18.51
C GLY A 99 7.43 -19.42 -18.99
N ARG A 100 7.69 -20.37 -18.07
CA ARG A 100 7.88 -21.79 -18.39
C ARG A 100 6.61 -22.44 -18.95
N TYR A 101 5.44 -22.09 -18.41
CA TYR A 101 4.16 -22.56 -18.94
C TYR A 101 3.95 -22.06 -20.37
N LYS A 102 4.12 -20.73 -20.60
CA LYS A 102 4.00 -20.12 -21.94
C LYS A 102 4.96 -20.74 -22.95
N ALA A 103 6.22 -20.99 -22.56
CA ALA A 103 7.20 -21.63 -23.44
C ALA A 103 6.76 -23.00 -23.93
N LYS A 104 6.00 -23.76 -23.11
CA LYS A 104 5.50 -25.10 -23.45
C LYS A 104 4.15 -25.09 -24.16
N ARG A 105 3.25 -24.16 -23.78
CA ARG A 105 1.86 -24.11 -24.26
C ARG A 105 1.63 -23.05 -25.33
N ASN A 106 2.60 -22.12 -25.50
CA ASN A 106 2.54 -20.94 -26.38
C ASN A 106 1.44 -19.91 -25.99
N GLU A 107 0.94 -20.00 -24.76
CA GLU A 107 -0.03 -19.09 -24.16
C GLU A 107 0.10 -19.11 -22.64
N TYR A 108 -0.41 -18.08 -21.96
CA TYR A 108 -0.50 -18.05 -20.51
C TYR A 108 -1.72 -18.83 -20.01
N PRO A 109 -1.67 -19.41 -18.80
CA PRO A 109 -2.81 -20.13 -18.23
C PRO A 109 -3.97 -19.16 -17.90
N PHE A 110 -5.18 -19.67 -17.80
CA PHE A 110 -6.34 -18.88 -17.35
C PHE A 110 -6.25 -18.56 -15.86
N THR A 111 -5.68 -19.46 -15.07
CA THR A 111 -5.57 -19.32 -13.61
C THR A 111 -4.18 -19.74 -13.14
N LEU A 112 -3.73 -19.17 -12.00
CA LEU A 112 -2.46 -19.57 -11.38
C LEU A 112 -2.47 -21.04 -10.89
N GLN A 113 -3.63 -21.63 -10.67
CA GLN A 113 -3.75 -23.03 -10.23
C GLN A 113 -3.27 -24.02 -11.29
N GLU A 114 -3.32 -23.66 -12.56
CA GLU A 114 -2.81 -24.48 -13.67
C GLU A 114 -1.27 -24.63 -13.67
N LEU A 115 -0.59 -23.80 -12.86
CA LEU A 115 0.85 -23.91 -12.65
C LEU A 115 1.23 -25.03 -11.67
N VAL A 116 0.27 -25.52 -10.89
CA VAL A 116 0.48 -26.55 -9.87
C VAL A 116 0.09 -27.92 -10.41
N PRO A 117 0.88 -28.97 -10.19
CA PRO A 117 2.19 -28.99 -9.51
C PRO A 117 3.39 -28.80 -10.46
N ASP A 118 3.20 -28.75 -11.77
CA ASP A 118 4.26 -28.89 -12.78
C ASP A 118 5.29 -27.73 -12.77
N TYR A 119 4.86 -26.54 -12.41
CA TYR A 119 5.70 -25.32 -12.45
C TYR A 119 5.87 -24.68 -11.08
N LEU A 120 4.96 -24.93 -10.16
CA LEU A 120 4.97 -24.49 -8.77
C LEU A 120 4.46 -25.63 -7.87
N ASP A 121 5.06 -25.81 -6.69
CA ASP A 121 4.53 -26.75 -5.69
C ASP A 121 3.16 -26.27 -5.17
N LYS A 122 3.04 -24.96 -4.99
CA LYS A 122 1.79 -24.28 -4.63
C LYS A 122 1.84 -22.83 -5.11
N VAL A 123 0.68 -22.24 -5.34
CA VAL A 123 0.59 -20.79 -5.62
C VAL A 123 1.00 -20.03 -4.36
N PRO A 124 2.03 -19.16 -4.43
CA PRO A 124 2.43 -18.33 -3.29
C PRO A 124 1.30 -17.40 -2.84
N LEU A 125 1.29 -17.11 -1.55
CA LEU A 125 0.48 -16.04 -0.96
C LEU A 125 1.37 -14.82 -0.66
N THR A 126 0.74 -13.69 -0.45
CA THR A 126 1.40 -12.49 0.07
C THR A 126 1.87 -12.72 1.52
N PRO A 127 2.77 -11.88 2.08
CA PRO A 127 3.18 -11.99 3.48
C PRO A 127 2.00 -11.93 4.48
N TRP A 128 0.91 -11.33 4.07
CA TRP A 128 -0.33 -11.20 4.86
C TRP A 128 -1.33 -12.33 4.66
N GLY A 129 -0.96 -13.37 3.88
CA GLY A 129 -1.79 -14.55 3.63
C GLY A 129 -2.84 -14.39 2.54
N HIS A 130 -2.78 -13.33 1.73
CA HIS A 130 -3.72 -13.07 0.65
C HIS A 130 -3.24 -13.60 -0.71
N PRO A 131 -4.15 -13.98 -1.62
CA PRO A 131 -3.78 -14.39 -2.97
C PRO A 131 -3.33 -13.18 -3.81
N PHE A 132 -2.43 -13.43 -4.76
CA PHE A 132 -2.14 -12.48 -5.83
C PHE A 132 -3.30 -12.46 -6.83
N LEU A 133 -3.66 -11.26 -7.31
CA LEU A 133 -4.62 -11.12 -8.38
C LEU A 133 -3.90 -11.36 -9.71
N TYR A 134 -4.42 -12.31 -10.49
CA TYR A 134 -3.85 -12.68 -11.77
C TYR A 134 -4.89 -12.51 -12.88
N ARG A 135 -4.50 -11.86 -13.95
CA ARG A 135 -5.36 -11.63 -15.10
C ARG A 135 -4.60 -11.78 -16.40
N PRO A 136 -4.78 -12.91 -17.10
CA PRO A 136 -4.26 -13.07 -18.45
C PRO A 136 -5.16 -12.30 -19.44
N TYR A 137 -4.56 -11.83 -20.54
CA TYR A 137 -5.28 -11.15 -21.61
C TYR A 137 -4.57 -11.31 -22.95
N VAL A 138 -5.28 -10.96 -24.01
CA VAL A 138 -4.74 -10.87 -25.37
C VAL A 138 -4.24 -9.45 -25.60
N SER A 139 -2.93 -9.27 -25.79
CA SER A 139 -2.35 -7.93 -25.94
C SER A 139 -2.77 -7.27 -27.26
N ASN A 140 -2.94 -8.08 -28.31
CA ASN A 140 -3.31 -7.61 -29.65
C ASN A 140 -4.46 -8.47 -30.20
N PRO A 141 -5.72 -8.16 -29.84
CA PRO A 141 -6.86 -9.02 -30.19
C PRO A 141 -7.21 -9.00 -31.70
N VAL A 142 -6.76 -7.98 -32.43
CA VAL A 142 -6.99 -7.84 -33.87
C VAL A 142 -5.64 -7.54 -34.54
N GLU A 143 -5.23 -8.43 -35.41
CA GLU A 143 -4.04 -8.25 -36.24
C GLU A 143 -4.45 -7.97 -37.68
N GLU A 144 -4.01 -6.85 -38.23
CA GLU A 144 -4.18 -6.55 -39.64
C GLU A 144 -3.05 -7.17 -40.45
N VAL A 145 -3.39 -8.14 -41.28
CA VAL A 145 -2.44 -8.79 -42.17
C VAL A 145 -2.66 -8.28 -43.59
N ARG A 146 -1.61 -7.73 -44.19
CA ARG A 146 -1.61 -7.26 -45.56
C ARG A 146 -1.01 -8.33 -46.47
N ASP A 147 -1.77 -8.79 -47.45
CA ASP A 147 -1.26 -9.74 -48.43
C ASP A 147 -0.30 -9.08 -49.42
N ARG A 148 0.34 -9.90 -50.29
CA ARG A 148 1.24 -9.39 -51.34
C ARG A 148 0.57 -8.52 -52.37
N ARG A 149 -0.74 -8.51 -52.45
CA ARG A 149 -1.58 -7.72 -53.37
C ARG A 149 -2.08 -6.43 -52.72
N GLY A 150 -1.71 -6.21 -51.45
CA GLY A 150 -2.13 -5.00 -50.72
C GLY A 150 -3.50 -5.13 -50.05
N ASN A 151 -4.19 -6.26 -50.11
CA ASN A 151 -5.47 -6.45 -49.43
C ASN A 151 -5.23 -6.59 -47.93
N ILE A 152 -6.05 -5.92 -47.13
CA ILE A 152 -6.00 -5.99 -45.66
C ILE A 152 -7.05 -7.01 -45.21
N SER A 153 -6.61 -7.97 -44.45
CA SER A 153 -7.47 -8.92 -43.73
C SER A 153 -7.25 -8.79 -42.22
N GLN A 154 -8.33 -8.90 -41.45
CA GLN A 154 -8.25 -8.89 -39.97
C GLN A 154 -8.26 -10.33 -39.46
N HIS A 155 -7.23 -10.66 -38.70
CA HIS A 155 -7.14 -11.92 -37.97
C HIS A 155 -7.41 -11.67 -36.48
N PHE A 156 -8.35 -12.41 -35.91
CA PHE A 156 -8.66 -12.32 -34.48
C PHE A 156 -7.73 -13.26 -33.72
N ASN A 157 -6.93 -12.67 -32.85
CA ASN A 157 -6.08 -13.41 -31.93
C ASN A 157 -6.86 -13.68 -30.63
N THR A 158 -6.93 -14.93 -30.22
CA THR A 158 -7.59 -15.35 -28.98
C THR A 158 -6.60 -15.88 -27.95
N ARG A 159 -5.30 -15.91 -28.31
CA ARG A 159 -4.25 -16.45 -27.48
C ARG A 159 -3.91 -15.50 -26.33
N LEU A 160 -3.90 -16.03 -25.11
CA LEU A 160 -3.47 -15.29 -23.93
C LEU A 160 -1.95 -15.07 -23.97
N ASP A 161 -1.49 -13.94 -24.44
CA ASP A 161 -0.07 -13.62 -24.69
C ASP A 161 0.52 -12.63 -23.69
N ALA A 162 -0.31 -12.06 -22.82
CA ALA A 162 0.07 -11.12 -21.78
C ALA A 162 -0.70 -11.36 -20.48
N TYR A 163 -0.22 -10.79 -19.37
CA TYR A 163 -0.90 -10.87 -18.08
C TYR A 163 -0.59 -9.68 -17.20
N HIS A 164 -1.50 -9.41 -16.26
CA HIS A 164 -1.24 -8.60 -15.07
C HIS A 164 -1.21 -9.51 -13.85
N LEU A 165 -0.24 -9.29 -12.99
CA LEU A 165 -0.12 -9.90 -11.68
C LEU A 165 -0.04 -8.77 -10.65
N VAL A 166 -1.00 -8.72 -9.71
CA VAL A 166 -1.13 -7.62 -8.76
C VAL A 166 -1.12 -8.17 -7.34
N CYS A 167 -0.33 -7.53 -6.50
CA CYS A 167 -0.42 -7.64 -5.06
C CYS A 167 -1.11 -6.39 -4.54
N LEU A 168 -2.30 -6.51 -4.02
CA LEU A 168 -2.90 -5.47 -3.19
C LEU A 168 -2.15 -5.45 -1.86
N GLY A 169 -1.77 -4.27 -1.40
CA GLY A 169 -1.05 -4.11 -0.14
C GLY A 169 -1.74 -4.79 1.04
N ARG A 170 -1.29 -4.47 2.23
CA ARG A 170 -1.84 -5.03 3.48
C ARG A 170 -3.33 -4.72 3.67
N ASP A 171 -3.80 -3.58 3.15
CA ASP A 171 -5.17 -3.09 3.30
C ASP A 171 -6.17 -3.70 2.30
N LEU A 172 -5.69 -4.46 1.30
CA LEU A 172 -6.47 -5.06 0.22
C LEU A 172 -7.29 -4.06 -0.59
N ALA A 173 -6.97 -2.79 -0.50
CA ALA A 173 -7.62 -1.73 -1.24
C ALA A 173 -6.75 -1.25 -2.40
N PRO A 174 -7.32 -0.97 -3.58
CA PRO A 174 -6.55 -0.42 -4.70
C PRO A 174 -5.93 0.93 -4.33
N GLY A 175 -4.62 1.08 -4.56
CA GLY A 175 -3.85 2.27 -4.21
C GLY A 175 -3.05 2.07 -2.93
N GLY A 176 -3.09 3.03 -2.02
CA GLY A 176 -2.38 2.95 -0.75
C GLY A 176 -0.97 3.55 -0.78
N LYS A 177 -0.34 3.57 0.40
CA LYS A 177 1.03 4.05 0.61
C LYS A 177 1.75 3.08 1.55
N GLU A 178 3.08 3.07 1.50
CA GLU A 178 3.92 2.24 2.36
C GLU A 178 3.54 0.75 2.25
N SER A 179 3.22 0.07 3.35
CA SER A 179 2.80 -1.34 3.35
C SER A 179 1.42 -1.59 2.71
N GLY A 180 0.60 -0.54 2.52
CA GLY A 180 -0.66 -0.58 1.76
C GLY A 180 -0.47 -0.33 0.27
N ALA A 181 0.75 -0.03 -0.22
CA ALA A 181 0.98 0.24 -1.63
C ALA A 181 0.86 -1.04 -2.47
N ASP A 182 0.16 -0.90 -3.61
CA ASP A 182 0.02 -2.00 -4.56
C ASP A 182 1.30 -2.20 -5.36
N VAL A 183 1.59 -3.47 -5.65
CA VAL A 183 2.69 -3.85 -6.55
C VAL A 183 2.09 -4.56 -7.75
N MET A 184 2.41 -4.09 -8.94
CA MET A 184 1.96 -4.70 -10.19
C MET A 184 3.13 -5.21 -11.02
N MET A 185 2.93 -6.34 -11.67
CA MET A 185 3.81 -6.89 -12.69
C MET A 185 3.01 -7.09 -13.97
N GLN A 186 3.54 -6.61 -15.08
CA GLN A 186 2.98 -6.82 -16.41
C GLN A 186 3.94 -7.68 -17.25
N SER A 187 3.49 -8.85 -17.63
CA SER A 187 4.25 -9.78 -18.48
C SER A 187 5.71 -10.01 -18.05
N GLY A 188 5.97 -10.03 -16.73
CA GLY A 188 7.29 -10.25 -16.14
C GLY A 188 8.03 -8.99 -15.71
N GLU A 189 7.56 -7.80 -16.06
CA GLU A 189 8.14 -6.52 -15.65
C GLU A 189 7.39 -5.92 -14.47
N LEU A 190 8.11 -5.56 -13.40
CA LEU A 190 7.55 -4.85 -12.25
C LEU A 190 7.26 -3.40 -12.63
N ILE A 191 6.02 -2.97 -12.43
CA ILE A 191 5.60 -1.59 -12.61
C ILE A 191 5.51 -0.95 -11.23
N THR A 192 6.51 -0.13 -10.89
CA THR A 192 6.64 0.49 -9.56
C THR A 192 5.96 1.85 -9.43
N ASN A 193 5.36 2.36 -10.47
CA ASN A 193 4.73 3.69 -10.45
C ASN A 193 3.25 3.58 -10.12
N GLY A 194 2.93 3.59 -8.88
CA GLY A 194 1.75 4.06 -8.11
C GLY A 194 0.36 4.24 -8.73
N MET A 195 0.19 4.03 -10.01
CA MET A 195 -1.10 4.11 -10.67
C MET A 195 -1.33 2.79 -11.40
N LEU A 196 -2.09 1.90 -10.76
CA LEU A 196 -2.64 0.73 -11.44
C LEU A 196 -3.38 1.24 -12.68
N PRO A 197 -3.04 0.79 -13.90
CA PRO A 197 -3.93 1.03 -15.02
C PRO A 197 -5.30 0.44 -14.65
N PRO A 198 -6.41 1.08 -15.05
CA PRO A 198 -7.73 0.57 -14.74
C PRO A 198 -7.79 -0.89 -15.16
N ILE A 199 -7.99 -1.79 -14.19
CA ILE A 199 -8.14 -3.21 -14.47
C ILE A 199 -9.35 -3.31 -15.40
N PRO A 200 -9.18 -3.62 -16.70
CA PRO A 200 -10.30 -3.68 -17.61
C PRO A 200 -11.33 -4.65 -17.04
N GLY A 201 -12.58 -4.23 -16.89
CA GLY A 201 -13.66 -5.07 -16.38
C GLY A 201 -13.73 -6.42 -17.13
N PRO A 202 -14.38 -7.46 -16.58
CA PRO A 202 -14.53 -8.73 -17.29
C PRO A 202 -15.11 -8.46 -18.67
N GLN A 203 -14.35 -8.85 -19.71
CA GLN A 203 -14.86 -8.80 -21.08
C GLN A 203 -16.05 -9.74 -21.14
N PRO A 204 -17.21 -9.31 -21.65
CA PRO A 204 -18.35 -10.22 -21.83
C PRO A 204 -17.91 -11.37 -22.75
N VAL A 205 -17.96 -12.58 -22.25
CA VAL A 205 -17.83 -13.79 -23.07
C VAL A 205 -19.03 -13.78 -24.00
N ARG A 206 -18.81 -13.58 -25.27
CA ARG A 206 -19.82 -13.76 -26.33
C ARG A 206 -19.84 -15.21 -26.78
#